data_8773ed1ad49c4766fb4f240a0829d693
#
_entry.id   8773ed1ad49c4766fb4f240a0829d693
#
_cell.length_a   1.000
_cell.length_b   1.000
_cell.length_c   1.000
_cell.angle_alpha   90.00
_cell.angle_beta   90.00
_cell.angle_gamma   90.00
#
_symmetry.space_group_name_H-M   'P 1'
#
loop_
_entity.id
_entity.type
_entity.pdbx_description
1 polymer ?
#
loop_
_entity_poly.entity_id
_entity_poly.type
_entity_poly.pdbx_seq_one_letter_code
_entity_poly.pdbx_strand_id
1 'polypeptide(L)'
;MKKIAVIGHDGTLGSELMKQSNTVAVPWMFENDQKIIADWFESNHDVDTVWHVARTCRKQGTRRDSDTFLIEQKGMLDLMQTRARHCRFVYASSKIVYGLGGVSDNPEEVLPVHDVAKHFLDSKVGIHNCPEWQTTRQVNINDLDTKRAIYACTKLSNEQIIQKYCSNYKIIRIWDIAI
;
A
#
# COMPACT_ATOMS: atom_id res chain seq x y z
N MET A 1 -6.72 -6.52 23.45
CA MET A 1 -5.87 -7.10 22.40
C MET A 1 -5.68 -6.04 21.34
N LYS A 2 -4.43 -5.80 20.89
CA LYS A 2 -4.16 -4.75 19.89
C LYS A 2 -4.75 -5.14 18.55
N LYS A 3 -5.32 -4.17 17.83
CA LYS A 3 -6.00 -4.40 16.56
C LYS A 3 -5.15 -3.96 15.37
N ILE A 4 -5.38 -4.60 14.25
CA ILE A 4 -4.77 -4.30 12.95
C ILE A 4 -5.84 -3.71 12.04
N ALA A 5 -5.69 -2.47 11.64
CA ALA A 5 -6.57 -1.81 10.69
C ALA A 5 -6.18 -2.16 9.25
N VAL A 6 -7.12 -2.62 8.43
CA VAL A 6 -6.89 -2.98 7.03
C VAL A 6 -7.61 -2.00 6.12
N ILE A 7 -6.83 -1.19 5.40
CA ILE A 7 -7.30 -0.27 4.37
C ILE A 7 -7.24 -0.98 3.02
N GLY A 8 -8.39 -1.13 2.36
CA GLY A 8 -8.53 -1.94 1.13
C GLY A 8 -8.84 -3.40 1.41
N HIS A 9 -9.58 -3.65 2.47
CA HIS A 9 -9.98 -4.97 2.96
C HIS A 9 -10.78 -5.81 1.97
N ASP A 10 -11.44 -5.19 1.00
CA ASP A 10 -12.27 -5.81 -0.04
C ASP A 10 -11.49 -6.22 -1.30
N GLY A 11 -10.22 -5.82 -1.41
CA GLY A 11 -9.33 -6.24 -2.50
C GLY A 11 -8.75 -7.64 -2.28
N THR A 12 -8.11 -8.21 -3.32
CA THR A 12 -7.51 -9.56 -3.29
C THR A 12 -6.57 -9.75 -2.10
N LEU A 13 -5.60 -8.87 -1.91
CA LEU A 13 -4.66 -8.95 -0.79
C LEU A 13 -5.34 -8.58 0.53
N GLY A 14 -6.23 -7.58 0.52
CA GLY A 14 -6.95 -7.15 1.72
C GLY A 14 -7.83 -8.25 2.29
N SER A 15 -8.59 -8.96 1.45
CA SER A 15 -9.44 -10.08 1.88
C SER A 15 -8.62 -11.24 2.45
N GLU A 16 -7.42 -11.49 1.95
CA GLU A 16 -6.51 -12.48 2.52
C GLU A 16 -5.99 -12.05 3.89
N LEU A 17 -5.60 -10.78 4.04
CA LEU A 17 -5.16 -10.21 5.31
C LEU A 17 -6.25 -10.19 6.37
N MET A 18 -7.50 -10.02 5.98
CA MET A 18 -8.65 -10.06 6.89
C MET A 18 -8.91 -11.44 7.52
N LYS A 19 -8.26 -12.50 7.03
CA LYS A 19 -8.31 -13.83 7.67
C LYS A 19 -7.48 -13.90 8.95
N GLN A 20 -6.60 -12.93 9.18
CA GLN A 20 -5.81 -12.85 10.40
C GLN A 20 -6.69 -12.44 11.60
N SER A 21 -6.36 -12.98 12.77
CA SER A 21 -7.03 -12.57 14.01
C SER A 21 -6.75 -11.09 14.32
N ASN A 22 -7.71 -10.42 14.92
CA ASN A 22 -7.62 -9.00 15.34
C ASN A 22 -7.59 -7.97 14.23
N THR A 23 -7.93 -8.33 12.99
CA THR A 23 -8.08 -7.38 11.91
C THR A 23 -9.43 -6.67 11.98
N VAL A 24 -9.43 -5.40 11.62
CA VAL A 24 -10.64 -4.58 11.47
C VAL A 24 -10.58 -3.84 10.14
N ALA A 25 -11.70 -3.83 9.43
CA ALA A 25 -11.83 -3.10 8.18
C ALA A 25 -11.90 -1.59 8.45
N VAL A 26 -11.12 -0.81 7.71
CA VAL A 26 -11.26 0.64 7.71
C VAL A 26 -12.21 1.03 6.58
N PRO A 27 -13.27 1.80 6.83
CA PRO A 27 -14.18 2.30 5.81
C PRO A 27 -13.49 3.43 5.02
N TRP A 28 -12.46 3.05 4.28
CA TRP A 28 -11.60 3.97 3.55
C TRP A 28 -11.99 3.98 2.08
N MET A 29 -12.23 5.19 1.57
CA MET A 29 -12.16 5.49 0.15
C MET A 29 -11.27 6.73 0.00
N PHE A 30 -10.47 6.81 -1.04
CA PHE A 30 -9.57 7.96 -1.27
C PHE A 30 -10.30 9.32 -1.36
N GLU A 31 -11.60 9.27 -1.61
CA GLU A 31 -12.48 10.43 -1.71
C GLU A 31 -13.18 10.76 -0.38
N ASN A 32 -12.91 9.99 0.69
CA ASN A 32 -13.53 10.24 1.99
C ASN A 32 -13.02 11.55 2.60
N ASP A 33 -13.93 12.21 3.29
CA ASP A 33 -13.57 13.37 4.11
C ASP A 33 -12.54 12.96 5.18
N GLN A 34 -11.49 13.74 5.32
CA GLN A 34 -10.46 13.59 6.34
C GLN A 34 -11.06 13.40 7.75
N LYS A 35 -12.17 14.09 8.03
CA LYS A 35 -12.85 13.97 9.31
C LYS A 35 -13.36 12.56 9.58
N ILE A 36 -13.95 11.89 8.60
CA ILE A 36 -14.46 10.51 8.75
C ILE A 36 -13.33 9.57 9.12
N ILE A 37 -12.18 9.72 8.49
CA ILE A 37 -10.99 8.90 8.74
C ILE A 37 -10.43 9.18 10.13
N ALA A 38 -10.31 10.44 10.50
CA ALA A 38 -9.84 10.84 11.83
C ALA A 38 -10.76 10.31 12.92
N ASP A 39 -12.08 10.52 12.79
CA ASP A 39 -13.08 10.05 13.74
C ASP A 39 -13.05 8.51 13.88
N TRP A 40 -12.80 7.79 12.76
CA TRP A 40 -12.67 6.33 12.81
C TRP A 40 -11.44 5.91 13.63
N PHE A 41 -10.26 6.53 13.41
CA PHE A 41 -9.05 6.22 14.18
C PHE A 41 -9.16 6.63 15.66
N GLU A 42 -9.85 7.74 15.96
CA GLU A 42 -10.13 8.15 17.34
C GLU A 42 -11.09 7.18 18.05
N SER A 43 -12.07 6.64 17.33
CA SER A 43 -12.99 5.63 17.86
C SER A 43 -12.35 4.25 18.03
N ASN A 44 -11.25 3.97 17.32
CA ASN A 44 -10.52 2.71 17.34
C ASN A 44 -9.10 2.91 17.88
N HIS A 45 -8.98 3.51 19.06
CA HIS A 45 -7.70 3.85 19.69
C HIS A 45 -6.86 2.63 20.12
N ASP A 46 -7.41 1.42 20.11
CA ASP A 46 -6.74 0.15 20.33
C ASP A 46 -6.05 -0.42 19.06
N VAL A 47 -6.19 0.25 17.91
CA VAL A 47 -5.41 -0.03 16.71
C VAL A 47 -3.96 0.39 16.95
N ASP A 48 -3.02 -0.53 16.71
CA ASP A 48 -1.58 -0.28 16.80
C ASP A 48 -0.84 -0.54 15.47
N THR A 49 -1.50 -1.18 14.53
CA THR A 49 -0.94 -1.53 13.22
C THR A 49 -1.93 -1.15 12.12
N VAL A 50 -1.43 -0.55 11.05
CA VAL A 50 -2.20 -0.23 9.85
C VAL A 50 -1.60 -0.97 8.66
N TRP A 51 -2.39 -1.77 7.98
CA TRP A 51 -2.07 -2.39 6.71
C TRP A 51 -2.79 -1.66 5.58
N HIS A 52 -2.04 -0.93 4.77
CA HIS A 52 -2.59 -0.17 3.66
C HIS A 52 -2.31 -0.89 2.34
N VAL A 53 -3.32 -1.58 1.83
CA VAL A 53 -3.29 -2.34 0.58
C VAL A 53 -4.26 -1.78 -0.47
N ALA A 54 -4.95 -0.70 -0.15
CA ALA A 54 -5.85 -0.03 -1.08
C ALA A 54 -5.07 0.59 -2.25
N ARG A 55 -5.70 0.57 -3.39
CA ARG A 55 -5.38 1.45 -4.51
C ARG A 55 -6.68 2.07 -4.99
N THR A 56 -6.60 3.15 -5.74
CA THR A 56 -7.78 3.71 -6.40
C THR A 56 -8.39 2.64 -7.28
N CYS A 57 -9.43 1.99 -6.74
CA CYS A 57 -10.18 0.98 -7.47
C CYS A 57 -11.32 1.69 -8.17
N ARG A 58 -11.32 1.69 -9.49
CA ARG A 58 -12.42 2.23 -10.24
C ARG A 58 -13.39 1.15 -10.60
N LYS A 59 -14.63 1.38 -10.24
CA LYS A 59 -15.76 0.59 -10.74
C LYS A 59 -15.96 0.72 -12.26
N GLN A 60 -15.29 1.68 -12.91
CA GLN A 60 -15.40 1.92 -14.34
C GLN A 60 -14.05 2.37 -14.91
N GLY A 61 -13.38 1.45 -15.61
CA GLY A 61 -12.23 1.70 -16.47
C GLY A 61 -11.05 2.39 -15.78
N THR A 62 -9.94 1.74 -15.77
CA THR A 62 -8.68 2.21 -15.19
C THR A 62 -8.16 3.45 -15.90
N ARG A 63 -8.48 4.64 -15.46
CA ARG A 63 -7.68 5.81 -15.84
C ARG A 63 -6.58 5.97 -14.80
N ARG A 64 -5.38 5.62 -15.15
CA ARG A 64 -4.14 6.04 -14.49
C ARG A 64 -3.86 7.44 -15.04
N ASP A 65 -4.51 8.43 -14.48
CA ASP A 65 -4.41 9.82 -14.88
C ASP A 65 -3.94 10.70 -13.70
N SER A 66 -3.68 11.96 -14.00
CA SER A 66 -3.23 12.94 -13.01
C SER A 66 -4.21 13.10 -11.86
N ASP A 67 -5.51 13.00 -12.11
CA ASP A 67 -6.53 13.15 -11.06
C ASP A 67 -6.47 12.00 -10.07
N THR A 68 -6.25 10.77 -10.55
CA THR A 68 -6.00 9.61 -9.68
C THR A 68 -4.78 9.82 -8.81
N PHE A 69 -3.69 10.34 -9.36
CA PHE A 69 -2.50 10.67 -8.60
C PHE A 69 -2.81 11.67 -7.48
N LEU A 70 -3.46 12.78 -7.79
CA LEU A 70 -3.79 13.81 -6.81
C LEU A 70 -4.73 13.31 -5.70
N ILE A 71 -5.74 12.51 -6.05
CA ILE A 71 -6.66 11.90 -5.08
C ILE A 71 -5.91 10.96 -4.13
N GLU A 72 -5.05 10.09 -4.65
CA GLU A 72 -4.27 9.18 -3.81
C GLU A 72 -3.27 9.91 -2.91
N GLN A 73 -2.62 10.98 -3.42
CA GLN A 73 -1.70 11.79 -2.62
C GLN A 73 -2.43 12.52 -1.49
N LYS A 74 -3.56 13.15 -1.83
CA LYS A 74 -4.39 13.81 -0.81
C LYS A 74 -4.84 12.82 0.26
N GLY A 75 -5.38 11.67 -0.15
CA GLY A 75 -5.83 10.64 0.78
C GLY A 75 -4.71 10.13 1.70
N MET A 76 -3.50 9.92 1.18
CA MET A 76 -2.36 9.50 2.00
C MET A 76 -1.94 10.61 2.98
N LEU A 77 -1.90 11.87 2.54
CA LEU A 77 -1.59 13.00 3.42
C LEU A 77 -2.64 13.18 4.52
N ASP A 78 -3.92 13.06 4.19
CA ASP A 78 -5.01 13.13 5.14
C ASP A 78 -4.90 12.00 6.19
N LEU A 79 -4.57 10.79 5.76
CA LEU A 79 -4.32 9.66 6.66
C LEU A 79 -3.15 9.92 7.61
N MET A 80 -2.09 10.56 7.12
CA MET A 80 -0.93 10.92 7.95
C MET A 80 -1.21 12.06 8.95
N GLN A 81 -2.32 12.75 8.82
CA GLN A 81 -2.78 13.73 9.82
C GLN A 81 -3.58 13.08 10.95
N THR A 82 -3.95 11.82 10.80
CA THR A 82 -4.64 11.06 11.82
C THR A 82 -3.67 10.33 12.76
N ARG A 83 -4.22 9.64 13.74
CA ARG A 83 -3.49 8.75 14.64
C ARG A 83 -2.77 7.60 13.93
N ALA A 84 -3.15 7.27 12.70
CA ALA A 84 -2.54 6.20 11.89
C ALA A 84 -1.01 6.35 11.76
N ARG A 85 -0.47 7.58 11.71
CA ARG A 85 0.97 7.84 11.62
C ARG A 85 1.78 7.34 12.83
N HIS A 86 1.13 7.15 13.96
CA HIS A 86 1.76 6.68 15.21
C HIS A 86 1.67 5.15 15.37
N CYS A 87 0.92 4.49 14.48
CA CYS A 87 0.84 3.04 14.41
C CYS A 87 2.03 2.47 13.64
N ARG A 88 2.25 1.16 13.76
CA ARG A 88 3.06 0.45 12.79
C ARG A 88 2.37 0.51 11.43
N PHE A 89 2.99 1.11 10.42
CA PHE A 89 2.38 1.33 9.12
C PHE A 89 3.01 0.41 8.06
N VAL A 90 2.24 -0.53 7.51
CA VAL A 90 2.69 -1.44 6.46
C VAL A 90 1.97 -1.11 5.17
N TYR A 91 2.73 -0.79 4.13
CA TYR A 91 2.21 -0.31 2.85
C TYR A 91 2.55 -1.24 1.70
N ALA A 92 1.53 -1.59 0.90
CA ALA A 92 1.69 -2.29 -0.36
C ALA A 92 2.10 -1.30 -1.47
N SER A 93 3.39 -1.25 -1.77
CA SER A 93 3.93 -0.59 -2.95
C SER A 93 4.01 -1.57 -4.13
N SER A 94 4.74 -1.26 -5.18
CA SER A 94 4.77 -2.05 -6.41
C SER A 94 6.16 -2.07 -7.05
N LYS A 95 6.48 -3.18 -7.71
CA LYS A 95 7.67 -3.34 -8.57
C LYS A 95 7.78 -2.29 -9.68
N ILE A 96 6.67 -1.68 -10.07
CA ILE A 96 6.64 -0.69 -11.16
C ILE A 96 7.57 0.51 -10.92
N VAL A 97 7.95 0.77 -9.66
CA VAL A 97 8.91 1.83 -9.30
C VAL A 97 10.31 1.59 -9.87
N TYR A 98 10.60 0.37 -10.30
CA TYR A 98 11.86 -0.01 -10.96
C TYR A 98 11.84 0.17 -12.48
N GLY A 99 10.80 0.77 -13.04
CA GLY A 99 10.65 0.98 -14.47
C GLY A 99 10.39 -0.32 -15.23
N LEU A 100 10.85 -0.40 -16.49
CA LEU A 100 10.71 -1.61 -17.31
C LEU A 100 11.41 -2.81 -16.67
N GLY A 101 12.48 -2.59 -15.93
CA GLY A 101 13.13 -3.66 -15.16
C GLY A 101 12.25 -4.28 -14.07
N GLY A 102 11.18 -3.60 -13.64
CA GLY A 102 10.16 -4.14 -12.74
C GLY A 102 8.97 -4.77 -13.47
N VAL A 103 8.90 -4.62 -14.79
CA VAL A 103 7.85 -5.19 -15.65
C VAL A 103 8.41 -6.47 -16.27
N SER A 104 8.62 -7.48 -15.45
CA SER A 104 9.03 -8.81 -15.93
C SER A 104 7.79 -9.67 -16.12
N ASP A 105 7.70 -10.36 -17.24
CA ASP A 105 6.69 -11.39 -17.50
C ASP A 105 7.15 -12.78 -17.02
N ASN A 106 8.16 -12.81 -16.16
CA ASN A 106 8.68 -14.06 -15.60
C ASN A 106 7.65 -14.68 -14.64
N PRO A 107 7.10 -15.83 -14.94
CA PRO A 107 6.12 -16.51 -14.08
C PRO A 107 6.65 -16.88 -12.69
N GLU A 108 7.96 -16.99 -12.51
CA GLU A 108 8.57 -17.26 -11.21
C GLU A 108 8.48 -16.04 -10.25
N GLU A 109 8.15 -14.86 -10.77
CA GLU A 109 7.94 -13.64 -9.99
C GLU A 109 6.50 -13.48 -9.50
N VAL A 110 5.59 -14.36 -9.92
CA VAL A 110 4.18 -14.34 -9.53
C VAL A 110 4.02 -15.13 -8.24
N LEU A 111 3.63 -14.48 -7.17
CA LEU A 111 3.46 -15.12 -5.86
C LEU A 111 1.99 -15.37 -5.53
N PRO A 112 1.66 -16.51 -4.91
CA PRO A 112 0.34 -16.72 -4.32
C PRO A 112 0.02 -15.61 -3.30
N VAL A 113 -1.23 -15.16 -3.26
CA VAL A 113 -1.66 -14.06 -2.39
C VAL A 113 -1.35 -14.32 -0.92
N HIS A 114 -1.46 -15.56 -0.45
CA HIS A 114 -1.15 -15.92 0.93
C HIS A 114 0.34 -15.82 1.27
N ASP A 115 1.24 -15.99 0.30
CA ASP A 115 2.67 -15.79 0.50
C ASP A 115 3.00 -14.30 0.58
N VAL A 116 2.39 -13.48 -0.25
CA VAL A 116 2.49 -12.01 -0.14
C VAL A 116 1.97 -11.54 1.21
N ALA A 117 0.84 -12.07 1.69
CA ALA A 117 0.26 -11.71 2.98
C ALA A 117 1.22 -11.99 4.16
N LYS A 118 2.05 -13.03 4.10
CA LYS A 118 3.06 -13.33 5.15
C LYS A 118 4.03 -12.18 5.38
N HIS A 119 4.37 -11.40 4.35
CA HIS A 119 5.25 -10.23 4.48
C HIS A 119 4.65 -9.10 5.32
N PHE A 120 3.33 -9.08 5.52
CA PHE A 120 2.66 -8.11 6.40
C PHE A 120 2.77 -8.48 7.88
N LEU A 121 2.98 -9.76 8.17
CA LEU A 121 2.97 -10.30 9.52
C LEU A 121 4.32 -10.13 10.23
N ASP A 122 5.43 -10.10 9.49
CA ASP A 122 6.76 -9.99 10.09
C ASP A 122 7.04 -8.59 10.67
N SER A 123 8.04 -8.49 11.53
CA SER A 123 8.40 -7.25 12.24
C SER A 123 9.40 -6.36 11.52
N LYS A 124 9.83 -6.73 10.30
CA LYS A 124 10.82 -5.95 9.54
C LYS A 124 10.34 -4.52 9.32
N VAL A 125 11.27 -3.57 9.36
CA VAL A 125 11.04 -2.15 9.06
C VAL A 125 11.80 -1.73 7.81
N GLY A 126 11.40 -0.62 7.18
CA GLY A 126 12.04 -0.10 5.97
C GLY A 126 11.38 -0.57 4.68
N ILE A 127 12.12 -0.53 3.58
CA ILE A 127 11.64 -0.89 2.24
C ILE A 127 12.14 -2.29 1.89
N HIS A 128 11.22 -3.15 1.48
CA HIS A 128 11.48 -4.54 1.13
C HIS A 128 10.85 -4.90 -0.21
N ASN A 129 11.47 -5.83 -0.92
CA ASN A 129 10.86 -6.44 -2.10
C ASN A 129 10.11 -7.73 -1.72
N CYS A 130 9.07 -8.03 -2.47
CA CYS A 130 8.35 -9.28 -2.40
C CYS A 130 8.19 -9.84 -3.83
N PRO A 131 8.99 -10.82 -4.22
CA PRO A 131 9.93 -11.63 -3.41
C PRO A 131 11.20 -10.88 -2.98
N GLU A 132 11.77 -11.27 -1.85
CA GLU A 132 12.92 -10.58 -1.22
C GLU A 132 14.22 -10.62 -2.04
N TRP A 133 14.41 -11.61 -2.90
CA TRP A 133 15.62 -11.74 -3.73
C TRP A 133 15.79 -10.64 -4.80
N GLN A 134 14.79 -9.79 -5.00
CA GLN A 134 14.83 -8.65 -5.92
C GLN A 134 15.44 -7.37 -5.28
N THR A 135 16.44 -7.50 -4.43
CA THR A 135 16.91 -6.42 -3.55
C THR A 135 17.81 -5.38 -4.21
N THR A 136 18.36 -5.65 -5.38
CA THR A 136 19.43 -4.83 -5.99
C THR A 136 18.98 -3.86 -7.08
N ARG A 137 17.70 -3.79 -7.40
CA ARG A 137 17.20 -2.94 -8.48
C ARG A 137 17.13 -1.48 -8.06
N GLN A 138 17.58 -0.59 -8.93
CA GLN A 138 17.45 0.85 -8.74
C GLN A 138 16.10 1.35 -9.21
N VAL A 139 15.55 2.35 -8.48
CA VAL A 139 14.33 3.04 -8.91
C VAL A 139 14.59 3.75 -10.24
N ASN A 140 13.79 3.46 -11.26
CA ASN A 140 13.83 4.12 -12.55
C ASN A 140 12.43 4.14 -13.16
N ILE A 141 11.86 5.32 -13.33
CA ILE A 141 10.53 5.52 -13.92
C ILE A 141 10.59 6.17 -15.31
N ASN A 142 11.77 6.56 -15.77
CA ASN A 142 11.95 7.34 -17.00
C ASN A 142 11.73 6.51 -18.27
N ASP A 143 11.80 5.19 -18.18
CA ASP A 143 11.59 4.25 -19.27
C ASP A 143 10.14 3.77 -19.42
N LEU A 144 9.24 4.25 -18.56
CA LEU A 144 7.84 3.86 -18.56
C LEU A 144 6.99 4.75 -19.48
N ASP A 145 5.96 4.16 -20.06
CA ASP A 145 4.90 4.94 -20.69
C ASP A 145 4.16 5.81 -19.66
N THR A 146 3.46 6.85 -20.13
CA THR A 146 2.80 7.85 -19.27
C THR A 146 1.88 7.22 -18.22
N LYS A 147 1.10 6.20 -18.56
CA LYS A 147 0.16 5.56 -17.61
C LYS A 147 0.86 4.79 -16.50
N ARG A 148 1.93 4.05 -16.88
CA ARG A 148 2.76 3.31 -15.92
C ARG A 148 3.57 4.27 -15.07
N ALA A 149 4.11 5.35 -15.66
CA ALA A 149 4.85 6.38 -14.96
C ALA A 149 3.99 7.07 -13.90
N ILE A 150 2.74 7.46 -14.21
CA ILE A 150 1.81 8.03 -13.22
C ILE A 150 1.59 7.07 -12.04
N TYR A 151 1.37 5.79 -12.31
CA TYR A 151 1.20 4.80 -11.26
C TYR A 151 2.49 4.62 -10.41
N ALA A 152 3.65 4.56 -11.05
CA ALA A 152 4.94 4.48 -10.36
C ALA A 152 5.19 5.72 -9.49
N CYS A 153 4.92 6.93 -10.01
CA CYS A 153 5.00 8.17 -9.26
C CYS A 153 4.06 8.16 -8.05
N THR A 154 2.84 7.67 -8.20
CA THR A 154 1.88 7.54 -7.10
C THR A 154 2.44 6.67 -5.98
N LYS A 155 3.00 5.50 -6.33
CA LYS A 155 3.59 4.59 -5.35
C LYS A 155 4.80 5.20 -4.66
N LEU A 156 5.74 5.78 -5.41
CA LEU A 156 6.93 6.42 -4.86
C LEU A 156 6.60 7.61 -3.96
N SER A 157 5.66 8.45 -4.36
CA SER A 157 5.24 9.59 -3.54
C SER A 157 4.60 9.13 -2.22
N ASN A 158 3.77 8.08 -2.25
CA ASN A 158 3.23 7.49 -1.03
C ASN A 158 4.33 6.90 -0.13
N GLU A 159 5.34 6.24 -0.71
CA GLU A 159 6.50 5.77 0.04
C GLU A 159 7.21 6.93 0.76
N GLN A 160 7.43 8.05 0.08
CA GLN A 160 8.08 9.24 0.65
C GLN A 160 7.24 9.88 1.77
N ILE A 161 5.92 9.97 1.59
CA ILE A 161 5.01 10.47 2.61
C ILE A 161 5.10 9.58 3.87
N ILE A 162 5.01 8.27 3.70
CA ILE A 162 5.08 7.33 4.82
C ILE A 162 6.41 7.46 5.55
N GLN A 163 7.54 7.48 4.83
CA GLN A 163 8.88 7.62 5.42
C GLN A 163 9.04 8.96 6.19
N LYS A 164 8.37 10.01 5.73
CA LYS A 164 8.42 11.32 6.38
C LYS A 164 7.60 11.37 7.68
N TYR A 165 6.46 10.70 7.72
CA TYR A 165 5.49 10.87 8.81
C TYR A 165 5.41 9.69 9.78
N CYS A 166 5.84 8.50 9.38
CA CYS A 166 5.79 7.29 10.20
C CYS A 166 7.20 6.89 10.65
N SER A 167 7.42 6.76 11.94
CA SER A 167 8.69 6.28 12.50
C SER A 167 8.83 4.76 12.45
N ASN A 168 7.71 4.03 12.46
CA ASN A 168 7.66 2.57 12.40
C ASN A 168 6.89 2.14 11.16
N TYR A 169 7.58 2.04 10.02
CA TYR A 169 6.96 1.66 8.77
C TYR A 169 7.63 0.46 8.12
N LYS A 170 6.84 -0.26 7.32
CA LYS A 170 7.30 -1.24 6.35
C LYS A 170 6.66 -0.95 5.00
N ILE A 171 7.45 -0.84 3.96
CA ILE A 171 7.01 -0.68 2.57
C ILE A 171 7.38 -1.95 1.82
N ILE A 172 6.39 -2.60 1.23
CA ILE A 172 6.59 -3.85 0.49
C ILE A 172 6.37 -3.55 -0.98
N ARG A 173 7.44 -3.59 -1.78
CA ARG A 173 7.37 -3.49 -3.24
C ARG A 173 7.04 -4.86 -3.80
N ILE A 174 5.75 -5.04 -4.09
CA ILE A 174 5.18 -6.32 -4.49
C ILE A 174 5.36 -6.49 -6.00
N TRP A 175 5.82 -7.69 -6.41
CA TRP A 175 5.81 -8.13 -7.80
C TRP A 175 4.39 -8.49 -8.23
N ASP A 176 4.16 -9.56 -8.94
CA ASP A 176 2.81 -9.93 -9.33
C ASP A 176 2.19 -10.89 -8.30
N ILE A 177 0.88 -10.78 -8.13
CA ILE A 177 0.11 -11.64 -7.23
C ILE A 177 -0.75 -12.56 -8.10
N ALA A 178 -0.64 -13.87 -7.90
CA ALA A 178 -1.56 -14.83 -8.46
C ALA A 178 -2.94 -14.68 -7.79
N ILE A 179 -3.97 -14.57 -8.61
CA ILE A 179 -5.38 -14.47 -8.20
C ILE A 179 -6.02 -15.84 -8.28
#